data_386879dfa082769384d2d7b65ec172d5
#
_entry.id   386879dfa082769384d2d7b65ec172d5
#
_cell.length_a   1.000
_cell.length_b   1.000
_cell.length_c   1.000
_cell.angle_alpha   90.00
_cell.angle_beta   90.00
_cell.angle_gamma   90.00
#
_symmetry.space_group_name_H-M   'P 1'
#
loop_
_entity.id
_entity.type
_entity.pdbx_description
1 polymer ?
#
loop_
_entity_poly.entity_id
_entity_poly.type
_entity_poly.pdbx_seq_one_letter_code
_entity_poly.pdbx_strand_id
1 'polypeptide(L)'
;MTGGGAPHPGAQGFEIRPAREEDLDVIAGFEIAIARASFGDEAIEDPALHRKRVAGALGRPGEVTLVAVAAAAPAAPVGWAWLSARTNSLTGARYGNFRSLATADVPGRGQVAELLMQAVLQASDQAGFVHLTGKVHAGNLGMRALYRKFGFEAAHLTMERRAAPGSPA
;
A
#
# COMPACT_ATOMS: atom_id res chain seq x y z
N MET A 1 36.05 30.45 0.27
CA MET A 1 36.06 29.44 1.35
C MET A 1 34.87 28.52 1.18
N THR A 2 35.14 27.38 0.60
CA THR A 2 34.17 26.33 0.31
C THR A 2 34.00 25.48 1.55
N GLY A 3 32.89 25.66 2.27
CA GLY A 3 32.47 24.77 3.34
C GLY A 3 31.72 23.56 2.72
N GLY A 4 32.49 22.49 2.46
CA GLY A 4 31.90 21.20 2.14
C GLY A 4 31.28 20.62 3.41
N GLY A 5 29.94 20.72 3.53
CA GLY A 5 29.20 19.98 4.53
C GLY A 5 29.28 18.50 4.19
N ALA A 6 29.95 17.71 5.04
CA ALA A 6 29.92 16.26 4.95
C ALA A 6 28.47 15.76 5.07
N PRO A 7 28.03 14.76 4.30
CA PRO A 7 26.71 14.19 4.47
C PRO A 7 26.61 13.55 5.86
N HIS A 8 25.57 13.91 6.58
CA HIS A 8 25.26 13.29 7.88
C HIS A 8 25.12 11.77 7.68
N PRO A 9 25.80 10.93 8.48
CA PRO A 9 25.62 9.49 8.46
C PRO A 9 24.25 9.17 9.10
N GLY A 10 23.23 8.88 8.28
CA GLY A 10 21.93 8.49 8.80
C GLY A 10 20.75 8.61 7.84
N ALA A 11 20.86 9.30 6.73
CA ALA A 11 19.82 9.26 5.70
C ALA A 11 20.02 8.01 4.85
N GLN A 12 19.44 6.88 5.26
CA GLN A 12 19.25 5.76 4.33
C GLN A 12 18.34 6.29 3.21
N GLY A 13 18.91 6.50 2.02
CA GLY A 13 18.15 6.86 0.84
C GLY A 13 17.23 5.69 0.46
N PHE A 14 15.95 5.97 0.32
CA PHE A 14 14.98 5.04 -0.25
C PHE A 14 14.57 5.50 -1.64
N GLU A 15 14.32 4.55 -2.51
CA GLU A 15 13.83 4.79 -3.86
C GLU A 15 12.52 4.05 -4.07
N ILE A 16 11.61 4.67 -4.84
CA ILE A 16 10.36 4.04 -5.25
C ILE A 16 10.50 3.64 -6.72
N ARG A 17 10.14 2.41 -7.03
CA ARG A 17 10.13 1.89 -8.39
C ARG A 17 8.91 1.00 -8.62
N PRO A 18 8.51 0.77 -9.89
CA PRO A 18 7.54 -0.25 -10.22
C PRO A 18 7.96 -1.63 -9.69
N ALA A 19 6.98 -2.39 -9.20
CA ALA A 19 7.17 -3.77 -8.80
C ALA A 19 7.45 -4.65 -10.02
N ARG A 20 8.26 -5.70 -9.83
CA ARG A 20 8.69 -6.64 -10.84
C ARG A 20 8.36 -8.07 -10.40
N GLU A 21 8.52 -9.03 -11.31
CA GLU A 21 8.23 -10.42 -11.02
C GLU A 21 9.10 -10.99 -9.89
N GLU A 22 10.37 -10.58 -9.84
CA GLU A 22 11.29 -10.96 -8.77
C GLU A 22 10.90 -10.46 -7.38
N ASP A 23 10.03 -9.46 -7.26
CA ASP A 23 9.55 -8.90 -5.99
C ASP A 23 8.35 -9.67 -5.42
N LEU A 24 7.70 -10.52 -6.21
CA LEU A 24 6.39 -11.11 -5.88
C LEU A 24 6.37 -11.88 -4.55
N ASP A 25 7.44 -12.59 -4.21
CA ASP A 25 7.49 -13.37 -2.97
C ASP A 25 7.54 -12.45 -1.74
N VAL A 26 8.30 -11.36 -1.81
CA VAL A 26 8.34 -10.35 -0.74
C VAL A 26 7.01 -9.61 -0.64
N ILE A 27 6.41 -9.26 -1.78
CA ILE A 27 5.11 -8.60 -1.83
C ILE A 27 4.01 -9.50 -1.25
N ALA A 28 4.04 -10.80 -1.53
CA ALA A 28 3.09 -11.75 -0.91
C ALA A 28 3.18 -11.72 0.63
N GLY A 29 4.38 -11.59 1.18
CA GLY A 29 4.59 -11.39 2.62
C GLY A 29 3.95 -10.09 3.14
N PHE A 30 4.05 -8.98 2.41
CA PHE A 30 3.38 -7.72 2.76
C PHE A 30 1.85 -7.86 2.71
N GLU A 31 1.30 -8.54 1.72
CA GLU A 31 -0.15 -8.78 1.61
C GLU A 31 -0.68 -9.64 2.76
N ILE A 32 0.08 -10.67 3.18
CA ILE A 32 -0.24 -11.46 4.38
C ILE A 32 -0.23 -10.59 5.64
N ALA A 33 0.76 -9.73 5.80
CA ALA A 33 0.84 -8.83 6.95
C ALA A 33 -0.36 -7.85 6.99
N ILE A 34 -0.77 -7.31 5.85
CA ILE A 34 -1.97 -6.47 5.73
C ILE A 34 -3.23 -7.26 6.10
N ALA A 35 -3.36 -8.50 5.60
CA ALA A 35 -4.51 -9.36 5.90
C ALA A 35 -4.60 -9.66 7.40
N ARG A 36 -3.49 -10.03 8.04
CA ARG A 36 -3.42 -10.27 9.48
C ARG A 36 -3.79 -9.04 10.30
N ALA A 37 -3.27 -7.87 9.94
CA ALA A 37 -3.57 -6.62 10.64
C ALA A 37 -5.05 -6.22 10.54
N SER A 38 -5.74 -6.64 9.47
CA SER A 38 -7.14 -6.31 9.21
C SER A 38 -8.14 -7.35 9.70
N PHE A 39 -7.78 -8.63 9.66
CA PHE A 39 -8.70 -9.75 9.85
C PHE A 39 -8.24 -10.77 10.90
N GLY A 40 -7.06 -10.60 11.49
CA GLY A 40 -6.54 -11.52 12.51
C GLY A 40 -6.50 -12.97 12.03
N ASP A 41 -7.11 -13.87 12.80
CA ASP A 41 -7.10 -15.32 12.52
C ASP A 41 -7.94 -15.72 11.27
N GLU A 42 -8.78 -14.82 10.77
CA GLU A 42 -9.55 -15.03 9.52
C GLU A 42 -8.73 -14.69 8.26
N ALA A 43 -7.51 -14.19 8.43
CA ALA A 43 -6.65 -13.79 7.31
C ALA A 43 -6.23 -14.98 6.46
N ILE A 44 -6.27 -14.81 5.14
CA ILE A 44 -5.68 -15.76 4.21
C ILE A 44 -4.15 -15.59 4.27
N GLU A 45 -3.44 -16.65 4.65
CA GLU A 45 -1.99 -16.64 4.81
C GLU A 45 -1.25 -17.47 3.75
N ASP A 46 -1.95 -17.96 2.73
CA ASP A 46 -1.34 -18.69 1.62
C ASP A 46 -0.52 -17.74 0.72
N PRO A 47 0.82 -17.83 0.72
CA PRO A 47 1.66 -16.97 -0.10
C PRO A 47 1.40 -17.14 -1.60
N ALA A 48 1.08 -18.36 -2.05
CA ALA A 48 0.84 -18.65 -3.47
C ALA A 48 -0.40 -17.91 -3.97
N LEU A 49 -1.45 -17.81 -3.15
CA LEU A 49 -2.67 -17.10 -3.50
C LEU A 49 -2.41 -15.59 -3.63
N HIS A 50 -1.70 -15.00 -2.66
CA HIS A 50 -1.34 -13.58 -2.70
C HIS A 50 -0.41 -13.29 -3.88
N ARG A 51 0.61 -14.12 -4.10
CA ARG A 51 1.52 -14.01 -5.23
C ARG A 51 0.78 -14.01 -6.57
N LYS A 52 -0.12 -14.96 -6.77
CA LYS A 52 -0.94 -15.06 -7.99
C LYS A 52 -1.78 -13.80 -8.22
N ARG A 53 -2.39 -13.27 -7.16
CA ARG A 53 -3.23 -12.06 -7.23
C ARG A 53 -2.41 -10.84 -7.63
N VAL A 54 -1.24 -10.63 -7.04
CA VAL A 54 -0.35 -9.52 -7.37
C VAL A 54 0.23 -9.67 -8.77
N ALA A 55 0.70 -10.87 -9.15
CA ALA A 55 1.20 -11.15 -10.49
C ALA A 55 0.18 -10.80 -11.57
N GLY A 56 -1.10 -11.03 -11.28
CA GLY A 56 -2.20 -10.65 -12.16
C GLY A 56 -2.38 -9.13 -12.36
N ALA A 57 -1.76 -8.29 -11.52
CA ALA A 57 -1.83 -6.84 -11.61
C ALA A 57 -0.59 -6.20 -12.22
N LEU A 58 0.56 -6.89 -12.18
CA LEU A 58 1.82 -6.33 -12.68
C LEU A 58 1.71 -5.90 -14.14
N GLY A 59 2.07 -4.64 -14.40
CA GLY A 59 2.11 -4.07 -15.76
C GLY A 59 0.76 -3.95 -16.46
N ARG A 60 -0.36 -4.21 -15.79
CA ARG A 60 -1.68 -4.05 -16.40
C ARG A 60 -2.13 -2.59 -16.45
N PRO A 61 -2.81 -2.17 -17.52
CA PRO A 61 -3.43 -0.85 -17.58
C PRO A 61 -4.39 -0.64 -16.39
N GLY A 62 -4.28 0.51 -15.72
CA GLY A 62 -5.09 0.84 -14.56
C GLY A 62 -4.62 0.25 -13.24
N GLU A 63 -3.54 -0.52 -13.22
CA GLU A 63 -2.91 -1.01 -12.00
C GLU A 63 -1.56 -0.30 -11.81
N VAL A 64 -1.35 0.26 -10.62
CA VAL A 64 -0.09 0.87 -10.20
C VAL A 64 0.45 0.05 -9.05
N THR A 65 1.57 -0.62 -9.27
CA THR A 65 2.22 -1.52 -8.32
C THR A 65 3.63 -1.01 -8.06
N LEU A 66 3.89 -0.56 -6.84
CA LEU A 66 5.13 0.11 -6.46
C LEU A 66 5.81 -0.61 -5.29
N VAL A 67 7.13 -0.63 -5.32
CA VAL A 67 7.94 -1.04 -4.18
C VAL A 67 8.89 0.08 -3.78
N ALA A 68 9.18 0.14 -2.49
CA ALA A 68 10.27 0.93 -1.94
C ALA A 68 11.47 0.02 -1.70
N VAL A 69 12.64 0.48 -2.07
CA VAL A 69 13.91 -0.21 -1.85
C VAL A 69 14.89 0.73 -1.18
N ALA A 70 15.79 0.20 -0.35
CA ALA A 70 16.94 0.96 0.10
C ALA A 70 17.92 1.12 -1.07
N ALA A 71 18.49 2.31 -1.26
CA ALA A 71 19.46 2.55 -2.33
C ALA A 71 20.68 1.60 -2.25
N ALA A 72 21.08 1.21 -1.04
CA ALA A 72 22.17 0.27 -0.79
C ALA A 72 21.78 -1.21 -1.08
N ALA A 73 20.49 -1.56 -1.20
CA ALA A 73 20.00 -2.91 -1.42
C ALA A 73 18.76 -2.92 -2.35
N PRO A 74 18.93 -2.53 -3.63
CA PRO A 74 17.79 -2.29 -4.54
C PRO A 74 17.01 -3.55 -4.93
N ALA A 75 17.57 -4.74 -4.67
CA ALA A 75 16.90 -6.02 -4.92
C ALA A 75 15.96 -6.47 -3.80
N ALA A 76 15.97 -5.80 -2.65
CA ALA A 76 15.20 -6.18 -1.47
C ALA A 76 14.13 -5.13 -1.15
N PRO A 77 12.85 -5.31 -1.58
CA PRO A 77 11.78 -4.40 -1.22
C PRO A 77 11.60 -4.27 0.29
N VAL A 78 11.54 -3.03 0.77
CA VAL A 78 11.24 -2.69 2.18
C VAL A 78 9.87 -2.05 2.34
N GLY A 79 9.13 -1.91 1.26
CA GLY A 79 7.76 -1.41 1.26
C GLY A 79 7.04 -1.71 -0.04
N TRP A 80 5.72 -1.66 0.01
CA TRP A 80 4.81 -2.03 -1.06
C TRP A 80 3.59 -1.11 -1.09
N ALA A 81 3.15 -0.72 -2.29
CA ALA A 81 1.88 -0.02 -2.47
C ALA A 81 1.18 -0.45 -3.77
N TRP A 82 -0.15 -0.51 -3.71
CA TRP A 82 -0.98 -0.92 -4.83
C TRP A 82 -2.20 0.00 -4.99
N LEU A 83 -2.33 0.60 -6.17
CA LEU A 83 -3.46 1.42 -6.59
C LEU A 83 -4.10 0.79 -7.83
N SER A 84 -5.42 0.65 -7.84
CA SER A 84 -6.18 0.15 -8.99
C SER A 84 -7.17 1.20 -9.49
N ALA A 85 -7.25 1.40 -10.80
CA ALA A 85 -8.33 2.15 -11.42
C ALA A 85 -9.66 1.40 -11.25
N ARG A 86 -10.71 2.13 -10.90
CA ARG A 86 -12.08 1.63 -10.80
C ARG A 86 -13.05 2.61 -11.45
N THR A 87 -14.19 2.09 -11.84
CA THR A 87 -15.31 2.91 -12.32
C THR A 87 -16.48 2.73 -11.37
N ASN A 88 -17.03 3.84 -10.92
CA ASN A 88 -18.24 3.82 -10.11
C ASN A 88 -19.42 3.43 -11.00
N SER A 89 -20.07 2.31 -10.70
CA SER A 89 -21.18 1.78 -11.51
C SER A 89 -22.43 2.66 -11.52
N LEU A 90 -22.58 3.54 -10.54
CA LEU A 90 -23.72 4.43 -10.42
C LEU A 90 -23.52 5.79 -11.10
N THR A 91 -22.27 6.26 -11.17
CA THR A 91 -21.95 7.60 -11.70
C THR A 91 -21.13 7.57 -12.99
N GLY A 92 -20.52 6.43 -13.33
CA GLY A 92 -19.58 6.31 -14.43
C GLY A 92 -18.22 6.95 -14.18
N ALA A 93 -18.01 7.60 -13.03
CA ALA A 93 -16.75 8.29 -12.72
C ALA A 93 -15.61 7.29 -12.48
N ARG A 94 -14.44 7.57 -13.08
CA ARG A 94 -13.20 6.84 -12.78
C ARG A 94 -12.58 7.38 -11.50
N TYR A 95 -12.15 6.46 -10.65
CA TYR A 95 -11.46 6.79 -9.41
C TYR A 95 -10.33 5.80 -9.13
N GLY A 96 -9.39 6.19 -8.27
CA GLY A 96 -8.35 5.32 -7.77
C GLY A 96 -8.81 4.57 -6.52
N ASN A 97 -8.67 3.25 -6.51
CA ASN A 97 -8.86 2.42 -5.33
C ASN A 97 -7.48 2.06 -4.77
N PHE A 98 -7.10 2.68 -3.65
CA PHE A 98 -5.86 2.40 -2.96
C PHE A 98 -6.02 1.11 -2.16
N ARG A 99 -5.39 0.05 -2.62
CA ARG A 99 -5.61 -1.32 -2.15
C ARG A 99 -4.70 -1.71 -1.01
N SER A 100 -3.41 -1.39 -1.12
CA SER A 100 -2.39 -1.88 -0.19
C SER A 100 -1.32 -0.84 0.05
N LEU A 101 -0.87 -0.73 1.29
CA LEU A 101 0.39 -0.11 1.66
C LEU A 101 0.93 -0.85 2.87
N ALA A 102 2.17 -1.31 2.78
CA ALA A 102 2.88 -1.94 3.87
C ALA A 102 4.36 -1.60 3.83
N THR A 103 5.01 -1.67 4.97
CA THR A 103 6.45 -1.49 5.12
C THR A 103 7.03 -2.61 5.96
N ALA A 104 8.26 -2.98 5.66
CA ALA A 104 9.06 -3.86 6.52
C ALA A 104 9.41 -3.13 7.84
N ASP A 105 9.71 -3.90 8.86
CA ASP A 105 10.20 -3.36 10.14
C ASP A 105 11.69 -3.02 10.03
N VAL A 106 11.97 -1.90 9.39
CA VAL A 106 13.32 -1.37 9.17
C VAL A 106 13.44 0.05 9.71
N PRO A 107 14.66 0.51 10.05
CA PRO A 107 14.87 1.92 10.37
C PRO A 107 14.41 2.80 9.21
N GLY A 108 13.64 3.85 9.52
CA GLY A 108 13.09 4.76 8.51
C GLY A 108 11.78 4.27 7.85
N ARG A 109 11.13 3.22 8.37
CA ARG A 109 9.85 2.71 7.82
C ARG A 109 8.78 3.79 7.67
N GLY A 110 8.74 4.77 8.55
CA GLY A 110 7.81 5.90 8.43
C GLY A 110 8.07 6.74 7.19
N GLN A 111 9.33 7.00 6.88
CA GLN A 111 9.74 7.66 5.64
C GLN A 111 9.37 6.82 4.41
N VAL A 112 9.56 5.51 4.47
CA VAL A 112 9.18 4.58 3.39
C VAL A 112 7.68 4.68 3.11
N ALA A 113 6.83 4.67 4.15
CA ALA A 113 5.39 4.79 4.03
C ALA A 113 4.97 6.12 3.38
N GLU A 114 5.62 7.22 3.78
CA GLU A 114 5.34 8.54 3.21
C GLU A 114 5.77 8.64 1.73
N LEU A 115 6.92 8.12 1.37
CA LEU A 115 7.39 8.08 -0.02
C LEU A 115 6.46 7.25 -0.91
N LEU A 116 6.00 6.10 -0.43
CA LEU A 116 5.03 5.28 -1.14
C LEU A 116 3.69 6.02 -1.32
N MET A 117 3.20 6.69 -0.27
CA MET A 117 1.98 7.47 -0.36
C MET A 117 2.12 8.61 -1.38
N GLN A 118 3.21 9.36 -1.34
CA GLN A 118 3.49 10.41 -2.32
C GLN A 118 3.51 9.88 -3.75
N ALA A 119 4.15 8.73 -3.98
CA ALA A 119 4.21 8.11 -5.29
C ALA A 119 2.82 7.63 -5.79
N VAL A 120 1.99 7.11 -4.90
CA VAL A 120 0.59 6.73 -5.21
C VAL A 120 -0.23 7.96 -5.57
N LEU A 121 -0.11 9.07 -4.82
CA LEU A 121 -0.82 10.31 -5.12
C LEU A 121 -0.38 10.88 -6.48
N GLN A 122 0.91 10.89 -6.76
CA GLN A 122 1.43 11.34 -8.05
C GLN A 122 0.90 10.47 -9.20
N ALA A 123 0.87 9.15 -9.04
CA ALA A 123 0.32 8.24 -10.05
C ALA A 123 -1.18 8.46 -10.25
N SER A 124 -1.92 8.77 -9.18
CA SER A 124 -3.34 9.13 -9.23
C SER A 124 -3.58 10.40 -10.04
N ASP A 125 -2.79 11.43 -9.79
CA ASP A 125 -2.88 12.71 -10.51
C ASP A 125 -2.55 12.52 -12.00
N GLN A 126 -1.51 11.75 -12.32
CA GLN A 126 -1.15 11.43 -13.72
C GLN A 126 -2.23 10.62 -14.43
N ALA A 127 -2.95 9.76 -13.71
CA ALA A 127 -4.07 9.00 -14.25
C ALA A 127 -5.36 9.84 -14.42
N GLY A 128 -5.37 11.07 -13.90
CA GLY A 128 -6.52 11.97 -13.97
C GLY A 128 -7.69 11.54 -13.09
N PHE A 129 -7.43 10.83 -11.98
CA PHE A 129 -8.49 10.44 -11.06
C PHE A 129 -9.00 11.65 -10.28
N VAL A 130 -10.32 11.81 -10.25
CA VAL A 130 -10.98 12.89 -9.51
C VAL A 130 -10.94 12.69 -8.00
N HIS A 131 -10.79 11.44 -7.56
CA HIS A 131 -10.61 11.09 -6.15
C HIS A 131 -9.95 9.72 -5.98
N LEU A 132 -9.41 9.50 -4.80
CA LEU A 132 -8.86 8.24 -4.31
C LEU A 132 -9.71 7.73 -3.15
N THR A 133 -9.97 6.44 -3.13
CA THR A 133 -10.57 5.77 -1.98
C THR A 133 -9.63 4.72 -1.42
N GLY A 134 -9.57 4.61 -0.11
CA GLY A 134 -8.84 3.56 0.58
C GLY A 134 -9.66 3.02 1.73
N LYS A 135 -9.66 1.71 1.92
CA LYS A 135 -10.25 1.07 3.10
C LYS A 135 -9.16 0.86 4.15
N VAL A 136 -9.48 1.16 5.40
CA VAL A 136 -8.60 0.92 6.52
C VAL A 136 -9.42 0.36 7.69
N HIS A 137 -8.88 -0.66 8.35
CA HIS A 137 -9.50 -1.17 9.58
C HIS A 137 -9.49 -0.10 10.67
N ALA A 138 -10.60 0.03 11.41
CA ALA A 138 -10.75 1.06 12.45
C ALA A 138 -9.63 1.05 13.50
N GLY A 139 -9.10 -0.13 13.82
CA GLY A 139 -7.99 -0.33 14.76
C GLY A 139 -6.59 -0.05 14.18
N ASN A 140 -6.45 0.12 12.87
CA ASN A 140 -5.15 0.42 12.26
C ASN A 140 -4.83 1.92 12.38
N LEU A 141 -4.40 2.32 13.58
CA LEU A 141 -4.15 3.73 13.91
C LEU A 141 -3.00 4.34 13.08
N GLY A 142 -1.97 3.56 12.78
CA GLY A 142 -0.83 4.00 11.96
C GLY A 142 -1.26 4.37 10.55
N MET A 143 -2.01 3.51 9.87
CA MET A 143 -2.51 3.78 8.52
C MET A 143 -3.51 4.94 8.51
N ARG A 144 -4.38 5.03 9.53
CA ARG A 144 -5.31 6.16 9.66
C ARG A 144 -4.59 7.49 9.85
N ALA A 145 -3.50 7.52 10.63
CA ALA A 145 -2.67 8.70 10.80
C ALA A 145 -2.00 9.11 9.48
N LEU A 146 -1.47 8.14 8.73
CA LEU A 146 -0.88 8.37 7.41
C LEU A 146 -1.91 8.95 6.44
N TYR A 147 -3.11 8.37 6.36
CA TYR A 147 -4.19 8.90 5.52
C TYR A 147 -4.51 10.37 5.85
N ARG A 148 -4.70 10.69 7.13
CA ARG A 148 -4.97 12.07 7.56
C ARG A 148 -3.85 13.04 7.19
N LYS A 149 -2.59 12.62 7.37
CA LYS A 149 -1.42 13.43 6.99
C LYS A 149 -1.44 13.83 5.53
N PHE A 150 -1.96 12.97 4.66
CA PHE A 150 -2.05 13.20 3.22
C PHE A 150 -3.44 13.67 2.75
N GLY A 151 -4.25 14.19 3.67
CA GLY A 151 -5.51 14.85 3.32
C GLY A 151 -6.69 13.92 3.05
N PHE A 152 -6.59 12.64 3.42
CA PHE A 152 -7.74 11.74 3.33
C PHE A 152 -8.72 11.99 4.48
N GLU A 153 -9.99 11.98 4.15
CA GLU A 153 -11.11 12.13 5.08
C GLU A 153 -11.98 10.87 5.10
N ALA A 154 -12.65 10.62 6.21
CA ALA A 154 -13.59 9.51 6.33
C ALA A 154 -14.86 9.83 5.53
N ALA A 155 -15.09 9.12 4.43
CA ALA A 155 -16.23 9.34 3.56
C ALA A 155 -17.37 8.34 3.77
N HIS A 156 -17.04 7.10 4.13
CA HIS A 156 -18.01 6.02 4.31
C HIS A 156 -17.70 5.21 5.55
N LEU A 157 -18.75 4.64 6.17
CA LEU A 157 -18.66 3.70 7.27
C LEU A 157 -19.18 2.34 6.81
N THR A 158 -18.44 1.29 7.15
CA THR A 158 -18.92 -0.09 7.01
C THR A 158 -19.47 -0.52 8.38
N MET A 159 -20.74 -0.91 8.42
CA MET A 159 -21.39 -1.45 9.60
C MET A 159 -21.45 -2.96 9.48
N GLU A 160 -20.99 -3.67 10.50
CA GLU A 160 -20.95 -5.13 10.52
C GLU A 160 -21.80 -5.68 11.66
N ARG A 161 -22.52 -6.74 11.37
CA ARG A 161 -23.20 -7.56 12.37
C ARG A 161 -22.73 -8.99 12.22
N ARG A 162 -22.14 -9.54 13.26
CA ARG A 162 -21.77 -10.97 13.28
C ARG A 162 -22.95 -11.80 13.76
N ALA A 163 -23.19 -12.95 13.14
CA ALA A 163 -24.16 -13.92 13.62
C ALA A 163 -23.72 -14.44 15.00
N ALA A 164 -24.68 -14.78 15.85
CA ALA A 164 -24.37 -15.44 17.12
C ALA A 164 -23.69 -16.79 16.86
N PRO A 165 -22.73 -17.22 17.69
CA PRO A 165 -22.13 -18.55 17.59
C PRO A 165 -23.23 -19.63 17.62
N GLY A 166 -23.29 -20.50 16.59
CA GLY A 166 -24.27 -21.59 16.50
C GLY A 166 -25.53 -21.30 15.69
N SER A 167 -25.68 -20.15 15.00
CA SER A 167 -26.74 -19.96 14.02
C SER A 167 -26.39 -20.72 12.73
N PRO A 168 -27.26 -21.64 12.26
CA PRO A 168 -27.03 -22.35 10.99
C PRO A 168 -27.00 -21.35 9.83
N ALA A 169 -26.14 -21.63 8.86
CA ALA A 169 -26.05 -20.89 7.61
C ALA A 169 -27.30 -21.07 6.74
#